data_5f538aaf3a2b628b4cf8f39b65fe2b2b
#
_entry.id   5f538aaf3a2b628b4cf8f39b65fe2b2b
#
_cell.length_a   1.000
_cell.length_b   1.000
_cell.length_c   1.000
_cell.angle_alpha   90.00
_cell.angle_beta   90.00
_cell.angle_gamma   90.00
#
_symmetry.space_group_name_H-M   'P 1'
#
loop_
_entity.id
_entity.type
_entity.pdbx_description
1 polymer ?
#
loop_
_entity_poly.entity_id
_entity_poly.type
_entity_poly.pdbx_seq_one_letter_code
_entity_poly.pdbx_strand_id
1 'polypeptide(L)'
;MLANEYRVDPRFELRSGPSWREPWAMYAALREHDPVHRVVPAEQPDHDYWVLTRHEHVYAAARDTDTFSSRDGLTVEYGELEQIGLTANPPMVMQDPPQHTEFRKLVARGFTPRQVADVEPVVRRFVRERLDRLAEQGGGDIVKDLFKPLPSMVVAYYLGVPEQDRDRFDGWTDAVVAASTERTADAQQASMEMLGYFAELIKRRRTDPGDDTVSLLVQAGMAADDTDVNGLVQILAYTWTMVAGGNDTTTGLLGGAVQLLQQHPEQRAALAADPARIKLAVEEFARLTSPVQGLARTATRDVELAGVTIPAGRKVLLVYGSANRDEQAFGADAAELDIDRNPQRIMTFGHGPHHCLGAAAARMQARVALEELLARFPNYRVDIDAVEYASGPYVRRPTTVPFRCAG
;
A
#
# COMPACT_ATOMS: atom_id res chain seq x y z
N MET A 1 37.36 -13.05 -32.99
CA MET A 1 37.22 -12.15 -31.83
C MET A 1 35.87 -12.45 -31.20
N LEU A 2 35.89 -13.22 -30.16
CA LEU A 2 34.68 -13.58 -29.41
C LEU A 2 34.34 -12.40 -28.52
N ALA A 3 33.23 -11.72 -28.77
CA ALA A 3 32.64 -10.79 -27.84
C ALA A 3 32.25 -11.58 -26.58
N ASN A 4 32.97 -11.34 -25.52
CA ASN A 4 32.65 -11.84 -24.19
C ASN A 4 31.45 -10.99 -23.71
N GLU A 5 30.23 -11.39 -24.10
CA GLU A 5 29.01 -10.87 -23.50
C GLU A 5 29.05 -11.27 -22.03
N TYR A 6 29.36 -10.33 -21.16
CA TYR A 6 29.09 -10.44 -19.73
C TYR A 6 27.59 -10.64 -19.58
N ARG A 7 27.18 -11.90 -19.49
CA ARG A 7 25.83 -12.27 -19.13
C ARG A 7 25.62 -11.72 -17.71
N VAL A 8 24.94 -10.60 -17.61
CA VAL A 8 24.43 -10.11 -16.32
C VAL A 8 23.46 -11.19 -15.86
N ASP A 9 23.87 -11.95 -14.84
CA ASP A 9 22.98 -12.91 -14.18
C ASP A 9 22.05 -12.09 -13.27
N PRO A 10 20.81 -11.78 -13.67
CA PRO A 10 19.94 -10.91 -12.89
C PRO A 10 19.54 -11.65 -11.61
N ARG A 11 19.77 -11.02 -10.45
CA ARG A 11 19.37 -11.55 -9.17
C ARG A 11 18.29 -10.69 -8.55
N PHE A 12 17.26 -11.33 -8.03
CA PHE A 12 16.26 -10.66 -7.23
C PHE A 12 16.66 -10.66 -5.75
N GLU A 13 16.58 -9.51 -5.12
CA GLU A 13 16.75 -9.35 -3.68
C GLU A 13 15.60 -8.53 -3.12
N LEU A 14 15.00 -9.02 -2.02
CA LEU A 14 14.05 -8.23 -1.25
C LEU A 14 14.76 -6.98 -0.70
N ARG A 15 14.17 -5.82 -0.93
CA ARG A 15 14.71 -4.54 -0.47
C ARG A 15 14.16 -4.19 0.91
N SER A 16 14.91 -3.38 1.68
CA SER A 16 14.49 -2.92 3.01
C SER A 16 15.30 -1.68 3.40
N GLY A 17 14.70 -0.73 4.10
CA GLY A 17 15.39 0.46 4.56
C GLY A 17 16.09 1.23 3.44
N PRO A 18 17.40 1.56 3.60
CA PRO A 18 18.13 2.36 2.61
C PRO A 18 18.16 1.76 1.19
N SER A 19 18.06 0.43 1.05
CA SER A 19 18.08 -0.24 -0.26
C SER A 19 16.82 0.05 -1.10
N TRP A 20 15.76 0.59 -0.50
CA TRP A 20 14.59 1.07 -1.21
C TRP A 20 14.83 2.34 -2.06
N ARG A 21 15.98 2.99 -1.91
CA ARG A 21 16.30 4.18 -2.72
C ARG A 21 16.31 3.86 -4.21
N GLU A 22 16.97 2.78 -4.60
CA GLU A 22 17.21 2.43 -6.02
C GLU A 22 16.94 0.94 -6.32
N PRO A 23 15.67 0.48 -6.34
CA PRO A 23 15.34 -0.88 -6.74
C PRO A 23 15.27 -1.08 -8.26
N TRP A 24 15.26 0.01 -9.04
CA TRP A 24 14.79 0.06 -10.42
C TRP A 24 15.68 -0.69 -11.40
N ALA A 25 17.01 -0.59 -11.26
CA ALA A 25 17.96 -1.29 -12.12
C ALA A 25 17.81 -2.81 -12.03
N MET A 26 17.62 -3.34 -10.82
CA MET A 26 17.35 -4.76 -10.59
C MET A 26 16.07 -5.20 -11.31
N TYR A 27 14.99 -4.42 -11.17
CA TYR A 27 13.72 -4.73 -11.82
C TYR A 27 13.81 -4.69 -13.35
N ALA A 28 14.53 -3.70 -13.91
CA ALA A 28 14.73 -3.59 -15.36
C ALA A 28 15.50 -4.80 -15.91
N ALA A 29 16.60 -5.18 -15.26
CA ALA A 29 17.39 -6.34 -15.66
C ALA A 29 16.57 -7.65 -15.62
N LEU A 30 15.75 -7.84 -14.61
CA LEU A 30 14.86 -9.00 -14.52
C LEU A 30 13.78 -8.98 -15.61
N ARG A 31 13.13 -7.85 -15.87
CA ARG A 31 12.16 -7.76 -16.97
C ARG A 31 12.75 -8.11 -18.33
N GLU A 32 14.00 -7.69 -18.57
CA GLU A 32 14.67 -7.92 -19.82
C GLU A 32 15.15 -9.35 -20.01
N HIS A 33 15.79 -9.92 -18.98
CA HIS A 33 16.55 -11.15 -19.12
C HIS A 33 15.95 -12.38 -18.45
N ASP A 34 15.17 -12.21 -17.35
CA ASP A 34 14.58 -13.31 -16.59
C ASP A 34 13.27 -12.88 -15.91
N PRO A 35 12.20 -12.67 -16.70
CA PRO A 35 10.96 -12.08 -16.19
C PRO A 35 10.13 -12.99 -15.27
N VAL A 36 10.46 -14.30 -15.23
CA VAL A 36 9.89 -15.32 -14.34
C VAL A 36 11.04 -15.95 -13.57
N HIS A 37 11.57 -15.19 -12.63
CA HIS A 37 12.81 -15.50 -11.93
C HIS A 37 12.59 -16.41 -10.71
N ARG A 38 13.41 -17.46 -10.58
CA ARG A 38 13.39 -18.32 -9.39
C ARG A 38 14.41 -17.85 -8.36
N VAL A 39 13.97 -17.63 -7.13
CA VAL A 39 14.81 -17.32 -5.98
C VAL A 39 14.93 -18.54 -5.08
N VAL A 40 16.16 -18.94 -4.76
CA VAL A 40 16.45 -20.01 -3.81
C VAL A 40 17.17 -19.42 -2.62
N PRO A 41 16.48 -19.23 -1.45
CA PRO A 41 17.10 -18.70 -0.25
C PRO A 41 18.21 -19.62 0.25
N ALA A 42 19.39 -19.07 0.55
CA ALA A 42 20.55 -19.86 0.95
C ALA A 42 20.33 -20.62 2.26
N GLU A 43 19.61 -20.02 3.21
CA GLU A 43 19.36 -20.62 4.54
C GLU A 43 18.21 -21.63 4.52
N GLN A 44 17.29 -21.53 3.56
CA GLN A 44 16.11 -22.40 3.42
C GLN A 44 15.85 -22.72 1.94
N PRO A 45 16.66 -23.56 1.31
CA PRO A 45 16.56 -23.86 -0.13
C PRO A 45 15.21 -24.45 -0.55
N ASP A 46 14.51 -25.13 0.37
CA ASP A 46 13.18 -25.71 0.14
C ASP A 46 12.05 -24.66 0.15
N HIS A 47 12.34 -23.44 0.59
CA HIS A 47 11.43 -22.29 0.58
C HIS A 47 11.70 -21.41 -0.65
N ASP A 48 12.06 -22.01 -1.77
CA ASP A 48 12.20 -21.29 -3.02
C ASP A 48 10.87 -20.70 -3.50
N TYR A 49 10.97 -19.57 -4.21
CA TYR A 49 9.82 -18.87 -4.75
C TYR A 49 10.13 -18.25 -6.11
N TRP A 50 9.08 -17.89 -6.84
CA TRP A 50 9.19 -17.24 -8.14
C TRP A 50 8.82 -15.76 -8.04
N VAL A 51 9.41 -14.96 -8.94
CA VAL A 51 9.21 -13.52 -9.00
C VAL A 51 8.76 -13.15 -10.40
N LEU A 52 7.58 -12.54 -10.52
CA LEU A 52 7.04 -12.04 -11.79
C LEU A 52 7.31 -10.54 -11.89
N THR A 53 8.00 -10.11 -12.95
CA THR A 53 8.43 -8.72 -13.11
C THR A 53 7.80 -7.98 -14.28
N ARG A 54 7.32 -8.68 -15.33
CA ARG A 54 6.61 -8.09 -16.46
C ARG A 54 5.16 -7.80 -16.15
N HIS A 55 4.65 -6.68 -16.68
CA HIS A 55 3.28 -6.25 -16.45
C HIS A 55 2.25 -7.31 -16.85
N GLU A 56 2.38 -7.91 -18.02
CA GLU A 56 1.44 -8.94 -18.51
C GLU A 56 1.32 -10.13 -17.56
N HIS A 57 2.45 -10.63 -17.04
CA HIS A 57 2.47 -11.77 -16.11
C HIS A 57 1.86 -11.41 -14.75
N VAL A 58 2.25 -10.26 -14.21
CA VAL A 58 1.73 -9.74 -12.93
C VAL A 58 0.23 -9.46 -13.01
N TYR A 59 -0.21 -8.85 -14.12
CA TYR A 59 -1.64 -8.55 -14.35
C TYR A 59 -2.48 -9.81 -14.50
N ALA A 60 -1.99 -10.80 -15.25
CA ALA A 60 -2.67 -12.09 -15.44
C ALA A 60 -2.78 -12.84 -14.11
N ALA A 61 -1.67 -12.97 -13.36
CA ALA A 61 -1.64 -13.66 -12.07
C ALA A 61 -2.52 -12.99 -11.02
N ALA A 62 -2.58 -11.66 -10.96
CA ALA A 62 -3.45 -10.93 -10.03
C ALA A 62 -4.95 -11.17 -10.25
N ARG A 63 -5.35 -11.63 -11.43
CA ARG A 63 -6.76 -11.88 -11.81
C ARG A 63 -7.16 -13.33 -11.71
N ASP A 64 -6.22 -14.24 -11.82
CA ASP A 64 -6.44 -15.69 -11.79
C ASP A 64 -6.24 -16.23 -10.37
N THR A 65 -7.25 -16.01 -9.52
CA THR A 65 -7.23 -16.46 -8.12
C THR A 65 -7.38 -17.99 -7.98
N ASP A 66 -7.84 -18.67 -9.01
CA ASP A 66 -7.95 -20.14 -9.03
C ASP A 66 -6.54 -20.77 -9.14
N THR A 67 -5.64 -20.12 -9.87
CA THR A 67 -4.26 -20.57 -10.06
C THR A 67 -3.30 -19.92 -9.03
N PHE A 68 -3.49 -18.63 -8.71
CA PHE A 68 -2.63 -17.86 -7.82
C PHE A 68 -3.39 -17.43 -6.56
N SER A 69 -3.47 -18.35 -5.60
CA SER A 69 -4.23 -18.22 -4.36
C SER A 69 -3.60 -17.23 -3.37
N SER A 70 -4.43 -16.53 -2.61
CA SER A 70 -4.02 -15.68 -1.49
C SER A 70 -4.06 -16.41 -0.13
N ARG A 71 -4.57 -17.65 -0.06
CA ARG A 71 -4.87 -18.36 1.20
C ARG A 71 -3.67 -18.63 2.09
N ASP A 72 -2.48 -18.75 1.51
CA ASP A 72 -1.28 -19.07 2.27
C ASP A 72 -0.47 -17.82 2.65
N GLY A 73 -1.10 -16.63 2.58
CA GLY A 73 -0.47 -15.37 2.91
C GLY A 73 -0.06 -14.53 1.69
N LEU A 74 0.51 -13.35 1.97
CA LEU A 74 0.85 -12.33 0.98
C LEU A 74 2.36 -12.08 0.87
N THR A 75 3.15 -12.79 1.64
CA THR A 75 4.62 -12.73 1.63
C THR A 75 5.21 -13.98 0.96
N VAL A 76 6.50 -13.96 0.69
CA VAL A 76 7.22 -15.15 0.18
C VAL A 76 7.52 -16.17 1.28
N GLU A 77 7.20 -15.84 2.52
CA GLU A 77 7.39 -16.74 3.65
C GLU A 77 6.32 -17.83 3.65
N TYR A 78 6.73 -19.05 3.97
CA TYR A 78 5.84 -20.19 4.12
C TYR A 78 5.29 -20.24 5.56
N GLY A 79 4.02 -20.63 5.72
CA GLY A 79 3.39 -20.70 7.05
C GLY A 79 3.05 -19.34 7.66
N GLU A 80 2.84 -18.30 6.86
CA GLU A 80 2.54 -16.94 7.34
C GLU A 80 1.30 -16.88 8.26
N LEU A 81 0.20 -17.55 7.87
CA LEU A 81 -1.04 -17.58 8.66
C LEU A 81 -0.90 -18.33 9.97
N GLU A 82 -0.14 -19.41 9.99
CA GLU A 82 0.20 -20.18 11.20
C GLU A 82 1.01 -19.32 12.17
N GLN A 83 2.00 -18.60 11.67
CA GLN A 83 2.88 -17.74 12.48
C GLN A 83 2.12 -16.59 13.15
N ILE A 84 1.09 -16.05 12.49
CA ILE A 84 0.25 -14.97 13.04
C ILE A 84 -0.99 -15.50 13.77
N GLY A 85 -1.21 -16.83 13.81
CA GLY A 85 -2.32 -17.46 14.52
C GLY A 85 -3.69 -17.24 13.90
N LEU A 86 -3.78 -16.93 12.60
CA LEU A 86 -5.03 -16.59 11.90
C LEU A 86 -5.47 -17.64 10.88
N THR A 87 -4.96 -18.87 10.94
CA THR A 87 -5.31 -19.95 10.00
C THR A 87 -6.82 -20.25 9.97
N ALA A 88 -7.49 -20.22 11.13
CA ALA A 88 -8.94 -20.48 11.21
C ALA A 88 -9.80 -19.30 10.74
N ASN A 89 -9.29 -18.07 10.86
CA ASN A 89 -10.00 -16.84 10.51
C ASN A 89 -9.06 -15.88 9.75
N PRO A 90 -8.67 -16.24 8.52
CA PRO A 90 -7.76 -15.42 7.75
C PRO A 90 -8.37 -14.05 7.41
N PRO A 91 -7.56 -12.97 7.41
CA PRO A 91 -8.00 -11.66 6.94
C PRO A 91 -8.55 -11.73 5.51
N MET A 92 -9.48 -10.84 5.15
CA MET A 92 -10.09 -10.81 3.82
C MET A 92 -9.05 -10.84 2.69
N VAL A 93 -7.91 -10.16 2.86
CA VAL A 93 -6.83 -10.09 1.86
C VAL A 93 -6.09 -11.42 1.67
N MET A 94 -6.25 -12.35 2.60
CA MET A 94 -5.71 -13.72 2.58
C MET A 94 -6.82 -14.77 2.37
N GLN A 95 -7.91 -14.40 1.73
CA GLN A 95 -9.00 -15.30 1.34
C GLN A 95 -9.12 -15.30 -0.18
N ASP A 96 -9.66 -16.38 -0.74
CA ASP A 96 -10.04 -16.47 -2.15
C ASP A 96 -11.56 -16.42 -2.32
N PRO A 97 -12.07 -16.12 -3.53
CA PRO A 97 -13.49 -16.36 -3.84
C PRO A 97 -13.91 -17.82 -3.54
N PRO A 98 -15.15 -18.08 -3.07
CA PRO A 98 -16.23 -17.11 -2.89
C PRO A 98 -16.17 -16.32 -1.55
N GLN A 99 -15.49 -16.83 -0.50
CA GLN A 99 -15.46 -16.22 0.83
C GLN A 99 -14.99 -14.76 0.79
N HIS A 100 -13.86 -14.50 0.12
CA HIS A 100 -13.38 -13.15 -0.13
C HIS A 100 -14.47 -12.25 -0.73
N THR A 101 -15.18 -12.74 -1.74
CA THR A 101 -16.19 -11.95 -2.46
C THR A 101 -17.37 -11.59 -1.56
N GLU A 102 -17.81 -12.50 -0.72
CA GLU A 102 -18.92 -12.30 0.21
C GLU A 102 -18.56 -11.23 1.25
N PHE A 103 -17.41 -11.37 1.91
CA PHE A 103 -16.95 -10.38 2.88
C PHE A 103 -16.71 -9.00 2.23
N ARG A 104 -16.06 -8.99 1.07
CA ARG A 104 -15.79 -7.76 0.32
C ARG A 104 -17.06 -6.99 -0.03
N LYS A 105 -18.16 -7.65 -0.39
CA LYS A 105 -19.45 -7.00 -0.67
C LYS A 105 -19.99 -6.23 0.53
N LEU A 106 -19.76 -6.70 1.75
CA LEU A 106 -20.18 -6.01 2.96
C LEU A 106 -19.39 -4.72 3.16
N VAL A 107 -18.05 -4.82 3.20
CA VAL A 107 -17.18 -3.66 3.49
C VAL A 107 -17.14 -2.64 2.37
N ALA A 108 -17.33 -3.04 1.10
CA ALA A 108 -17.33 -2.13 -0.04
C ALA A 108 -18.44 -1.07 0.03
N ARG A 109 -19.50 -1.32 0.79
CA ARG A 109 -20.56 -0.33 1.04
C ARG A 109 -20.05 0.90 1.77
N GLY A 110 -18.95 0.78 2.54
CA GLY A 110 -18.28 1.89 3.24
C GLY A 110 -17.35 2.72 2.35
N PHE A 111 -17.11 2.32 1.08
CA PHE A 111 -16.16 2.97 0.16
C PHE A 111 -16.82 3.43 -1.14
N THR A 112 -18.09 3.76 -1.10
CA THR A 112 -18.81 4.29 -2.27
C THR A 112 -18.27 5.67 -2.67
N PRO A 113 -18.43 6.11 -3.93
CA PRO A 113 -18.01 7.45 -4.36
C PRO A 113 -18.59 8.57 -3.48
N ARG A 114 -19.82 8.40 -2.96
CA ARG A 114 -20.44 9.35 -2.04
C ARG A 114 -19.66 9.44 -0.72
N GLN A 115 -19.37 8.30 -0.08
CA GLN A 115 -18.65 8.30 1.19
C GLN A 115 -17.23 8.84 1.06
N VAL A 116 -16.57 8.61 -0.08
CA VAL A 116 -15.27 9.23 -0.37
C VAL A 116 -15.41 10.75 -0.52
N ALA A 117 -16.48 11.23 -1.17
CA ALA A 117 -16.74 12.67 -1.30
C ALA A 117 -17.10 13.32 0.04
N ASP A 118 -17.83 12.62 0.91
CA ASP A 118 -18.26 13.12 2.22
C ASP A 118 -17.06 13.35 3.17
N VAL A 119 -15.98 12.62 3.03
CA VAL A 119 -14.77 12.80 3.85
C VAL A 119 -13.80 13.86 3.30
N GLU A 120 -13.89 14.22 2.02
CA GLU A 120 -12.97 15.19 1.39
C GLU A 120 -12.88 16.54 2.11
N PRO A 121 -13.98 17.19 2.56
CA PRO A 121 -13.87 18.45 3.29
C PRO A 121 -13.06 18.35 4.59
N VAL A 122 -13.16 17.22 5.29
CA VAL A 122 -12.40 16.95 6.51
C VAL A 122 -10.92 16.79 6.19
N VAL A 123 -10.60 16.02 5.13
CA VAL A 123 -9.23 15.84 4.62
C VAL A 123 -8.62 17.18 4.24
N ARG A 124 -9.35 18.02 3.49
CA ARG A 124 -8.86 19.32 3.04
C ARG A 124 -8.57 20.27 4.19
N ARG A 125 -9.45 20.34 5.18
CA ARG A 125 -9.21 21.13 6.40
C ARG A 125 -7.96 20.62 7.15
N PHE A 126 -7.85 19.32 7.36
CA PHE A 126 -6.71 18.71 8.02
C PHE A 126 -5.39 19.05 7.31
N VAL A 127 -5.34 18.92 5.99
CA VAL A 127 -4.16 19.23 5.18
C VAL A 127 -3.78 20.71 5.34
N ARG A 128 -4.73 21.63 5.25
CA ARG A 128 -4.48 23.08 5.43
C ARG A 128 -3.89 23.40 6.79
N GLU A 129 -4.47 22.88 7.86
CA GLU A 129 -3.97 23.08 9.23
C GLU A 129 -2.51 22.60 9.40
N ARG A 130 -2.17 21.45 8.78
CA ARG A 130 -0.80 20.93 8.82
C ARG A 130 0.17 21.77 7.97
N LEU A 131 -0.26 22.23 6.80
CA LEU A 131 0.55 23.12 5.96
C LEU A 131 0.76 24.51 6.61
N ASP A 132 -0.23 25.03 7.36
CA ASP A 132 -0.07 26.28 8.12
C ASP A 132 1.01 26.13 9.19
N ARG A 133 1.05 25.02 9.94
CA ARG A 133 2.13 24.75 10.92
C ARG A 133 3.50 24.65 10.25
N LEU A 134 3.59 23.96 9.10
CA LEU A 134 4.84 23.91 8.33
C LEU A 134 5.29 25.30 7.86
N ALA A 135 4.34 26.17 7.46
CA ALA A 135 4.65 27.55 7.09
C ALA A 135 5.22 28.36 8.26
N GLU A 136 4.63 28.24 9.44
CA GLU A 136 5.10 28.93 10.67
C GLU A 136 6.52 28.51 11.06
N GLN A 137 6.88 27.26 10.80
CA GLN A 137 8.20 26.69 11.07
C GLN A 137 9.22 26.93 9.94
N GLY A 138 8.77 27.41 8.76
CA GLY A 138 9.61 27.54 7.57
C GLY A 138 9.97 26.23 6.88
N GLY A 139 9.42 25.12 7.36
CA GLY A 139 9.66 23.77 6.89
C GLY A 139 9.63 22.73 8.00
N GLY A 140 9.99 21.49 7.70
CA GLY A 140 9.98 20.39 8.67
C GLY A 140 10.22 19.04 7.98
N ASP A 141 9.72 17.98 8.57
CA ASP A 141 9.63 16.67 7.94
C ASP A 141 8.19 16.43 7.47
N ILE A 142 7.96 16.62 6.17
CA ILE A 142 6.59 16.56 5.62
C ILE A 142 5.92 15.18 5.80
N VAL A 143 6.70 14.10 5.95
CA VAL A 143 6.16 12.79 6.27
C VAL A 143 5.58 12.78 7.67
N LYS A 144 6.33 13.21 8.67
CA LYS A 144 5.89 13.25 10.08
C LYS A 144 4.77 14.26 10.30
N ASP A 145 4.89 15.42 9.64
CA ASP A 145 3.99 16.55 9.88
C ASP A 145 2.66 16.43 9.14
N LEU A 146 2.64 15.74 7.96
CA LEU A 146 1.43 15.67 7.13
C LEU A 146 1.15 14.26 6.58
N PHE A 147 2.11 13.62 5.87
CA PHE A 147 1.78 12.46 5.03
C PHE A 147 1.49 11.19 5.81
N LYS A 148 2.02 11.04 7.03
CA LYS A 148 1.74 9.93 7.92
C LYS A 148 0.44 10.13 8.72
N PRO A 149 0.18 11.29 9.37
CA PRO A 149 -1.07 11.50 10.10
C PRO A 149 -2.31 11.63 9.21
N LEU A 150 -2.17 12.02 7.94
CA LEU A 150 -3.31 12.15 7.04
C LEU A 150 -4.05 10.83 6.77
N PRO A 151 -3.41 9.75 6.30
CA PRO A 151 -4.10 8.48 6.11
C PRO A 151 -4.59 7.85 7.42
N SER A 152 -3.89 8.05 8.53
CA SER A 152 -4.34 7.60 9.85
C SER A 152 -5.68 8.22 10.22
N MET A 153 -5.83 9.54 10.05
CA MET A 153 -7.10 10.24 10.26
C MET A 153 -8.21 9.69 9.37
N VAL A 154 -7.93 9.37 8.10
CA VAL A 154 -8.92 8.83 7.16
C VAL A 154 -9.31 7.39 7.52
N VAL A 155 -8.36 6.54 7.90
CA VAL A 155 -8.65 5.18 8.38
C VAL A 155 -9.49 5.22 9.65
N ALA A 156 -9.14 6.09 10.61
CA ALA A 156 -9.92 6.32 11.82
C ALA A 156 -11.38 6.71 11.51
N TYR A 157 -11.57 7.59 10.53
CA TYR A 157 -12.91 7.99 10.08
C TYR A 157 -13.72 6.80 9.57
N TYR A 158 -13.15 5.99 8.65
CA TYR A 158 -13.85 4.82 8.09
C TYR A 158 -14.13 3.72 9.13
N LEU A 159 -13.28 3.59 10.14
CA LEU A 159 -13.48 2.61 11.23
C LEU A 159 -14.40 3.13 12.35
N GLY A 160 -14.86 4.38 12.29
CA GLY A 160 -15.76 4.98 13.29
C GLY A 160 -15.08 5.32 14.59
N VAL A 161 -13.77 5.60 14.57
CA VAL A 161 -13.02 6.08 15.74
C VAL A 161 -13.45 7.51 16.06
N PRO A 162 -14.00 7.79 17.27
CA PRO A 162 -14.39 9.13 17.67
C PRO A 162 -13.21 10.12 17.67
N GLU A 163 -13.52 11.41 17.46
CA GLU A 163 -12.50 12.45 17.31
C GLU A 163 -11.57 12.54 18.53
N GLN A 164 -12.10 12.40 19.73
CA GLN A 164 -11.34 12.42 20.99
C GLN A 164 -10.36 11.26 21.14
N ASP A 165 -10.52 10.17 20.39
CA ASP A 165 -9.68 8.96 20.47
C ASP A 165 -8.62 8.91 19.34
N ARG A 166 -8.60 9.88 18.43
CA ARG A 166 -7.73 9.85 17.22
C ARG A 166 -6.25 9.91 17.56
N ASP A 167 -5.85 10.69 18.55
CA ASP A 167 -4.44 10.76 18.97
C ASP A 167 -3.92 9.40 19.47
N ARG A 168 -4.78 8.64 20.20
CA ARG A 168 -4.45 7.28 20.63
C ARG A 168 -4.37 6.34 19.42
N PHE A 169 -5.28 6.50 18.47
CA PHE A 169 -5.30 5.70 17.25
C PHE A 169 -4.03 5.93 16.42
N ASP A 170 -3.54 7.15 16.31
CA ASP A 170 -2.27 7.45 15.63
C ASP A 170 -1.10 6.72 16.30
N GLY A 171 -1.02 6.71 17.64
CA GLY A 171 -0.01 5.97 18.39
C GLY A 171 -0.06 4.45 18.16
N TRP A 172 -1.25 3.86 18.13
CA TRP A 172 -1.40 2.43 17.81
C TRP A 172 -1.04 2.12 16.36
N THR A 173 -1.39 2.99 15.43
CA THR A 173 -1.02 2.87 14.01
C THR A 173 0.49 2.81 13.85
N ASP A 174 1.22 3.69 14.54
CA ASP A 174 2.67 3.71 14.54
C ASP A 174 3.26 2.39 15.03
N ALA A 175 2.72 1.88 16.12
CA ALA A 175 3.18 0.64 16.72
C ALA A 175 2.85 -0.60 15.86
N VAL A 176 1.65 -0.66 15.26
CA VAL A 176 1.26 -1.74 14.33
C VAL A 176 2.18 -1.78 13.10
N VAL A 177 2.50 -0.61 12.57
CA VAL A 177 3.42 -0.49 11.44
C VAL A 177 4.84 -0.91 11.85
N ALA A 178 5.32 -0.51 13.02
CA ALA A 178 6.61 -0.96 13.55
C ALA A 178 6.63 -2.46 13.80
N ALA A 179 5.53 -3.04 14.30
CA ALA A 179 5.41 -4.48 14.54
C ALA A 179 5.50 -5.35 13.28
N SER A 180 5.13 -4.79 12.13
CA SER A 180 5.25 -5.50 10.84
C SER A 180 6.70 -5.66 10.38
N THR A 181 7.62 -4.87 10.95
CA THR A 181 9.04 -4.86 10.62
C THR A 181 9.92 -5.34 11.78
N GLU A 182 9.53 -5.02 13.03
CA GLU A 182 10.27 -5.36 14.25
C GLU A 182 9.29 -5.86 15.32
N ARG A 183 9.36 -7.13 15.66
CA ARG A 183 8.52 -7.74 16.72
C ARG A 183 9.01 -7.32 18.10
N THR A 184 8.82 -6.04 18.45
CA THR A 184 9.15 -5.54 19.79
C THR A 184 8.00 -5.78 20.78
N ALA A 185 8.31 -5.86 22.08
CA ALA A 185 7.29 -6.00 23.12
C ALA A 185 6.31 -4.81 23.12
N ASP A 186 6.80 -3.61 22.90
CA ASP A 186 5.98 -2.38 22.83
C ASP A 186 4.99 -2.41 21.67
N ALA A 187 5.43 -2.91 20.50
CA ALA A 187 4.57 -3.06 19.33
C ALA A 187 3.48 -4.12 19.53
N GLN A 188 3.79 -5.21 20.24
CA GLN A 188 2.80 -6.21 20.61
C GLN A 188 1.77 -5.64 21.60
N GLN A 189 2.22 -4.90 22.63
CA GLN A 189 1.36 -4.25 23.60
C GLN A 189 0.38 -3.28 22.92
N ALA A 190 0.87 -2.39 22.07
CA ALA A 190 0.03 -1.43 21.35
C ALA A 190 -0.98 -2.12 20.42
N SER A 191 -0.58 -3.24 19.80
CA SER A 191 -1.47 -4.05 18.97
C SER A 191 -2.61 -4.64 19.81
N MET A 192 -2.31 -5.16 20.99
CA MET A 192 -3.32 -5.69 21.92
C MET A 192 -4.27 -4.59 22.42
N GLU A 193 -3.75 -3.41 22.72
CA GLU A 193 -4.56 -2.25 23.15
C GLU A 193 -5.51 -1.81 22.03
N MET A 194 -5.03 -1.74 20.78
CA MET A 194 -5.85 -1.43 19.61
C MET A 194 -6.97 -2.46 19.42
N LEU A 195 -6.65 -3.76 19.47
CA LEU A 195 -7.65 -4.82 19.33
C LEU A 195 -8.69 -4.75 20.46
N GLY A 196 -8.26 -4.49 21.71
CA GLY A 196 -9.15 -4.28 22.85
C GLY A 196 -10.08 -3.08 22.66
N TYR A 197 -9.56 -1.97 22.15
CA TYR A 197 -10.36 -0.79 21.82
C TYR A 197 -11.44 -1.11 20.76
N PHE A 198 -11.08 -1.81 19.67
CA PHE A 198 -12.05 -2.18 18.66
C PHE A 198 -13.07 -3.22 19.16
N ALA A 199 -12.69 -4.13 20.03
CA ALA A 199 -13.66 -5.03 20.67
C ALA A 199 -14.73 -4.24 21.45
N GLU A 200 -14.35 -3.21 22.21
CA GLU A 200 -15.29 -2.33 22.90
C GLU A 200 -16.10 -1.43 21.93
N LEU A 201 -15.50 -0.98 20.83
CA LEU A 201 -16.22 -0.23 19.79
C LEU A 201 -17.31 -1.11 19.15
N ILE A 202 -16.99 -2.38 18.82
CA ILE A 202 -17.93 -3.35 18.25
C ILE A 202 -19.13 -3.54 19.20
N LYS A 203 -18.91 -3.71 20.52
CA LYS A 203 -19.99 -3.80 21.50
C LYS A 203 -20.91 -2.57 21.50
N ARG A 204 -20.32 -1.37 21.46
CA ARG A 204 -21.09 -0.12 21.38
C ARG A 204 -21.93 -0.06 20.08
N ARG A 205 -21.37 -0.48 18.95
CA ARG A 205 -22.04 -0.45 17.64
C ARG A 205 -23.23 -1.40 17.50
N ARG A 206 -23.37 -2.38 18.41
CA ARG A 206 -24.58 -3.22 18.52
C ARG A 206 -25.83 -2.43 18.92
N THR A 207 -25.67 -1.41 19.77
CA THR A 207 -26.79 -0.61 20.31
C THR A 207 -26.81 0.81 19.76
N ASP A 208 -25.66 1.33 19.36
CA ASP A 208 -25.51 2.71 18.81
C ASP A 208 -24.68 2.64 17.53
N PRO A 209 -25.30 2.22 16.40
CA PRO A 209 -24.62 2.14 15.11
C PRO A 209 -24.30 3.52 14.55
N GLY A 210 -23.08 3.69 14.01
CA GLY A 210 -22.65 4.88 13.27
C GLY A 210 -22.70 4.67 11.75
N ASP A 211 -22.24 5.67 11.02
CA ASP A 211 -22.04 5.60 9.56
C ASP A 211 -20.57 5.20 9.26
N ASP A 212 -20.16 4.04 9.79
CA ASP A 212 -18.82 3.50 9.71
C ASP A 212 -18.80 2.01 9.31
N THR A 213 -17.63 1.50 8.90
CA THR A 213 -17.52 0.12 8.40
C THR A 213 -17.66 -0.92 9.51
N VAL A 214 -17.30 -0.60 10.76
CA VAL A 214 -17.54 -1.49 11.90
C VAL A 214 -19.05 -1.65 12.12
N SER A 215 -19.80 -0.54 12.10
CA SER A 215 -21.26 -0.57 12.19
C SER A 215 -21.90 -1.37 11.05
N LEU A 216 -21.41 -1.24 9.82
CA LEU A 216 -21.91 -2.02 8.68
C LEU A 216 -21.73 -3.53 8.88
N LEU A 217 -20.60 -3.98 9.43
CA LEU A 217 -20.33 -5.38 9.71
C LEU A 217 -21.20 -5.92 10.83
N VAL A 218 -21.37 -5.15 11.92
CA VAL A 218 -22.24 -5.50 13.04
C VAL A 218 -23.71 -5.59 12.58
N GLN A 219 -24.20 -4.64 11.78
CA GLN A 219 -25.55 -4.66 11.21
C GLN A 219 -25.76 -5.80 10.22
N ALA A 220 -24.70 -6.30 9.58
CA ALA A 220 -24.74 -7.50 8.75
C ALA A 220 -24.83 -8.81 9.56
N GLY A 221 -24.88 -8.72 10.89
CA GLY A 221 -25.03 -9.85 11.80
C GLY A 221 -23.70 -10.42 12.31
N MET A 222 -22.56 -9.80 12.02
CA MET A 222 -21.27 -10.23 12.58
C MET A 222 -21.08 -9.70 14.00
N ALA A 223 -20.53 -10.53 14.89
CA ALA A 223 -20.36 -10.21 16.31
C ALA A 223 -21.68 -9.72 16.97
N ALA A 224 -22.81 -10.31 16.59
CA ALA A 224 -24.13 -9.87 17.01
C ALA A 224 -24.32 -9.90 18.54
N ASP A 225 -23.64 -10.84 19.21
CA ASP A 225 -23.57 -10.96 20.65
C ASP A 225 -22.19 -11.46 21.11
N ASP A 226 -22.02 -11.67 22.42
CA ASP A 226 -20.74 -12.09 22.99
C ASP A 226 -20.40 -13.57 22.73
N THR A 227 -21.31 -14.35 22.14
CA THR A 227 -21.07 -15.75 21.77
C THR A 227 -20.55 -15.91 20.34
N ASP A 228 -20.73 -14.89 19.48
CA ASP A 228 -20.19 -14.88 18.11
C ASP A 228 -18.71 -14.45 18.09
N VAL A 229 -17.86 -15.34 18.59
CA VAL A 229 -16.41 -15.14 18.61
C VAL A 229 -15.83 -15.04 17.19
N ASN A 230 -16.36 -15.81 16.24
CA ASN A 230 -15.87 -15.79 14.85
C ASN A 230 -16.14 -14.42 14.20
N GLY A 231 -17.35 -13.89 14.33
CA GLY A 231 -17.68 -12.57 13.81
C GLY A 231 -16.82 -11.47 14.45
N LEU A 232 -16.56 -11.56 15.76
CA LEU A 232 -15.65 -10.65 16.44
C LEU A 232 -14.23 -10.70 15.85
N VAL A 233 -13.65 -11.88 15.71
CA VAL A 233 -12.29 -12.06 15.16
C VAL A 233 -12.22 -11.55 13.73
N GLN A 234 -13.24 -11.78 12.90
CA GLN A 234 -13.27 -11.30 11.51
C GLN A 234 -13.31 -9.76 11.44
N ILE A 235 -14.09 -9.09 12.30
CA ILE A 235 -14.12 -7.62 12.36
C ILE A 235 -12.76 -7.09 12.83
N LEU A 236 -12.15 -7.70 13.85
CA LEU A 236 -10.83 -7.32 14.35
C LEU A 236 -9.74 -7.50 13.27
N ALA A 237 -9.77 -8.61 12.54
CA ALA A 237 -8.86 -8.84 11.41
C ALA A 237 -9.04 -7.81 10.28
N TYR A 238 -10.30 -7.39 10.05
CA TYR A 238 -10.60 -6.31 9.11
C TYR A 238 -10.05 -4.96 9.60
N THR A 239 -10.26 -4.59 10.85
CA THR A 239 -9.74 -3.32 11.41
C THR A 239 -8.21 -3.29 11.35
N TRP A 240 -7.54 -4.40 11.68
CA TRP A 240 -6.10 -4.56 11.51
C TRP A 240 -5.66 -4.35 10.06
N THR A 241 -6.34 -4.99 9.10
CA THR A 241 -6.05 -4.85 7.66
C THR A 241 -6.18 -3.40 7.19
N MET A 242 -7.20 -2.68 7.69
CA MET A 242 -7.41 -1.27 7.37
C MET A 242 -6.27 -0.39 7.90
N VAL A 243 -5.80 -0.64 9.11
CA VAL A 243 -4.69 0.10 9.73
C VAL A 243 -3.38 -0.20 8.99
N ALA A 244 -3.03 -1.47 8.80
CA ALA A 244 -1.78 -1.87 8.16
C ALA A 244 -1.73 -1.47 6.67
N GLY A 245 -2.84 -1.63 5.94
CA GLY A 245 -2.90 -1.37 4.50
C GLY A 245 -3.13 0.09 4.11
N GLY A 246 -3.79 0.87 4.97
CA GLY A 246 -4.24 2.23 4.63
C GLY A 246 -3.20 3.33 4.87
N ASN A 247 -2.31 3.15 5.85
CA ASN A 247 -1.42 4.21 6.31
C ASN A 247 -0.14 4.32 5.47
N ASP A 248 0.67 3.28 5.46
CA ASP A 248 2.00 3.29 4.84
C ASP A 248 1.96 3.50 3.33
N THR A 249 0.94 2.98 2.69
CA THR A 249 0.81 3.05 1.23
C THR A 249 0.50 4.47 0.76
N THR A 250 -0.39 5.20 1.43
CA THR A 250 -0.69 6.60 1.10
C THR A 250 0.48 7.52 1.46
N THR A 251 1.15 7.25 2.58
CA THR A 251 2.42 7.92 2.94
C THR A 251 3.49 7.71 1.86
N GLY A 252 3.63 6.48 1.36
CA GLY A 252 4.57 6.15 0.29
C GLY A 252 4.26 6.86 -1.03
N LEU A 253 2.97 6.92 -1.40
CA LEU A 253 2.51 7.64 -2.59
C LEU A 253 2.83 9.14 -2.50
N LEU A 254 2.45 9.80 -1.41
CA LEU A 254 2.65 11.24 -1.22
C LEU A 254 4.13 11.61 -1.07
N GLY A 255 4.85 10.86 -0.24
CA GLY A 255 6.28 11.08 -0.06
C GLY A 255 7.10 10.84 -1.33
N GLY A 256 6.70 9.87 -2.16
CA GLY A 256 7.28 9.65 -3.47
C GLY A 256 6.91 10.75 -4.48
N ALA A 257 5.65 11.21 -4.49
CA ALA A 257 5.19 12.24 -5.40
C ALA A 257 5.95 13.57 -5.21
N VAL A 258 6.17 14.01 -3.96
CA VAL A 258 6.94 15.25 -3.71
C VAL A 258 8.41 15.13 -4.08
N GLN A 259 8.99 13.92 -3.98
CA GLN A 259 10.35 13.66 -4.46
C GLN A 259 10.41 13.73 -5.99
N LEU A 260 9.48 13.09 -6.70
CA LEU A 260 9.38 13.17 -8.16
C LEU A 260 9.22 14.62 -8.64
N LEU A 261 8.33 15.39 -8.00
CA LEU A 261 8.12 16.80 -8.34
C LEU A 261 9.31 17.70 -7.96
N GLN A 262 10.16 17.31 -6.99
CA GLN A 262 11.42 17.98 -6.72
C GLN A 262 12.44 17.74 -7.83
N GLN A 263 12.45 16.54 -8.41
CA GLN A 263 13.34 16.15 -9.50
C GLN A 263 12.88 16.73 -10.86
N HIS A 264 11.57 17.06 -11.01
CA HIS A 264 10.93 17.57 -12.22
C HIS A 264 10.25 18.92 -11.96
N PRO A 265 11.03 20.01 -11.74
CA PRO A 265 10.48 21.31 -11.34
C PRO A 265 9.55 21.95 -12.38
N GLU A 266 9.77 21.65 -13.68
CA GLU A 266 8.91 22.11 -14.79
C GLU A 266 7.51 21.48 -14.72
N GLN A 267 7.41 20.19 -14.42
CA GLN A 267 6.13 19.51 -14.26
C GLN A 267 5.42 19.95 -12.97
N ARG A 268 6.18 20.19 -11.89
CA ARG A 268 5.65 20.79 -10.68
C ARG A 268 5.03 22.17 -10.93
N ALA A 269 5.75 23.03 -11.66
CA ALA A 269 5.24 24.36 -12.02
C ALA A 269 3.96 24.28 -12.89
N ALA A 270 3.89 23.31 -13.81
CA ALA A 270 2.71 23.07 -14.62
C ALA A 270 1.49 22.64 -13.75
N LEU A 271 1.67 21.79 -12.74
CA LEU A 271 0.59 21.40 -11.81
C LEU A 271 0.16 22.56 -10.89
N ALA A 272 1.12 23.40 -10.46
CA ALA A 272 0.81 24.60 -9.67
C ALA A 272 0.01 25.63 -10.48
N ALA A 273 0.30 25.77 -11.76
CA ALA A 273 -0.40 26.67 -12.68
C ALA A 273 -1.79 26.16 -13.08
N ASP A 274 -1.97 24.83 -13.19
CA ASP A 274 -3.25 24.20 -13.54
C ASP A 274 -3.55 23.02 -12.59
N PRO A 275 -4.16 23.27 -11.44
CA PRO A 275 -4.50 22.24 -10.48
C PRO A 275 -5.47 21.17 -10.98
N ALA A 276 -6.23 21.43 -12.06
CA ALA A 276 -7.13 20.43 -12.64
C ALA A 276 -6.39 19.18 -13.15
N ARG A 277 -5.11 19.33 -13.55
CA ARG A 277 -4.24 18.24 -13.98
C ARG A 277 -3.82 17.31 -12.84
N ILE A 278 -3.87 17.74 -11.58
CA ILE A 278 -3.41 16.95 -10.43
C ILE A 278 -4.17 15.63 -10.34
N LYS A 279 -5.46 15.61 -10.69
CA LYS A 279 -6.26 14.38 -10.69
C LYS A 279 -5.68 13.30 -11.59
N LEU A 280 -5.19 13.68 -12.77
CA LEU A 280 -4.53 12.75 -13.71
C LEU A 280 -3.13 12.41 -13.24
N ALA A 281 -2.36 13.40 -12.80
CA ALA A 281 -1.00 13.22 -12.32
C ALA A 281 -0.90 12.25 -11.12
N VAL A 282 -1.95 12.16 -10.28
CA VAL A 282 -2.01 11.17 -9.18
C VAL A 282 -1.91 9.74 -9.68
N GLU A 283 -2.46 9.40 -10.85
CA GLU A 283 -2.34 8.05 -11.43
C GLU A 283 -0.88 7.77 -11.82
N GLU A 284 -0.20 8.76 -12.37
CA GLU A 284 1.21 8.64 -12.75
C GLU A 284 2.12 8.57 -11.51
N PHE A 285 1.84 9.37 -10.47
CA PHE A 285 2.55 9.23 -9.20
C PHE A 285 2.32 7.86 -8.58
N ALA A 286 1.08 7.36 -8.59
CA ALA A 286 0.78 6.02 -8.09
C ALA A 286 1.54 4.95 -8.88
N ARG A 287 1.63 5.07 -10.20
CA ARG A 287 2.38 4.16 -11.06
C ARG A 287 3.87 4.14 -10.71
N LEU A 288 4.51 5.31 -10.68
CA LEU A 288 5.97 5.41 -10.47
C LEU A 288 6.41 5.13 -9.04
N THR A 289 5.61 5.51 -8.04
CA THR A 289 5.97 5.26 -6.64
C THR A 289 5.72 3.82 -6.23
N SER A 290 4.60 3.22 -6.68
CA SER A 290 4.20 1.85 -6.34
C SER A 290 4.48 1.53 -4.87
N PRO A 291 3.82 2.15 -3.89
CA PRO A 291 4.19 1.97 -2.47
C PRO A 291 4.26 0.51 -2.06
N VAL A 292 3.27 -0.31 -2.39
CA VAL A 292 3.39 -1.77 -2.32
C VAL A 292 4.19 -2.22 -3.55
N GLN A 293 5.40 -2.69 -3.30
CA GLN A 293 6.31 -3.12 -4.36
C GLN A 293 5.95 -4.49 -4.91
N GLY A 294 5.33 -5.34 -4.11
CA GLY A 294 4.83 -6.63 -4.53
C GLY A 294 4.14 -7.37 -3.40
N LEU A 295 3.25 -8.30 -3.77
CA LEU A 295 2.61 -9.24 -2.86
C LEU A 295 2.67 -10.64 -3.47
N ALA A 296 2.84 -11.64 -2.60
CA ALA A 296 2.92 -13.02 -3.05
C ALA A 296 1.53 -13.65 -3.22
N ARG A 297 1.54 -14.74 -3.95
CA ARG A 297 0.47 -15.72 -4.11
C ARG A 297 1.08 -17.11 -3.97
N THR A 298 0.24 -18.12 -3.85
CA THR A 298 0.66 -19.52 -3.91
C THR A 298 0.07 -20.18 -5.17
N ALA A 299 0.92 -20.82 -5.97
CA ALA A 299 0.46 -21.58 -7.12
C ALA A 299 -0.33 -22.80 -6.65
N THR A 300 -1.59 -22.95 -7.05
CA THR A 300 -2.46 -24.08 -6.67
C THR A 300 -2.20 -25.34 -7.50
N ARG A 301 -1.53 -25.19 -8.63
CA ARG A 301 -1.17 -26.22 -9.60
C ARG A 301 0.14 -25.85 -10.29
N ASP A 302 0.73 -26.75 -11.02
CA ASP A 302 1.85 -26.44 -11.91
C ASP A 302 1.41 -25.41 -12.97
N VAL A 303 2.24 -24.39 -13.17
CA VAL A 303 1.98 -23.27 -14.09
C VAL A 303 3.14 -23.11 -15.05
N GLU A 304 2.84 -23.15 -16.35
CA GLU A 304 3.79 -22.77 -17.39
C GLU A 304 3.66 -21.29 -17.71
N LEU A 305 4.72 -20.51 -17.50
CA LEU A 305 4.74 -19.07 -17.76
C LEU A 305 6.07 -18.67 -18.39
N ALA A 306 6.03 -18.10 -19.59
CA ALA A 306 7.22 -17.68 -20.34
C ALA A 306 8.29 -18.79 -20.48
N GLY A 307 7.88 -20.05 -20.62
CA GLY A 307 8.77 -21.21 -20.75
C GLY A 307 9.39 -21.70 -19.42
N VAL A 308 8.89 -21.17 -18.28
CA VAL A 308 9.30 -21.59 -16.93
C VAL A 308 8.13 -22.31 -16.25
N THR A 309 8.39 -23.49 -15.68
CA THR A 309 7.42 -24.21 -14.85
C THR A 309 7.50 -23.73 -13.41
N ILE A 310 6.39 -23.20 -12.86
CA ILE A 310 6.22 -22.90 -11.45
C ILE A 310 5.44 -24.06 -10.82
N PRO A 311 6.03 -24.86 -9.92
CA PRO A 311 5.34 -26.01 -9.34
C PRO A 311 4.22 -25.62 -8.39
N ALA A 312 3.22 -26.46 -8.26
CA ALA A 312 2.16 -26.35 -7.25
C ALA A 312 2.74 -26.18 -5.84
N GLY A 313 2.07 -25.37 -5.02
CA GLY A 313 2.47 -25.07 -3.64
C GLY A 313 3.59 -24.04 -3.50
N ARG A 314 4.15 -23.54 -4.61
CA ARG A 314 5.23 -22.53 -4.55
C ARG A 314 4.70 -21.12 -4.48
N LYS A 315 5.44 -20.29 -3.73
CA LYS A 315 5.16 -18.84 -3.64
C LYS A 315 5.55 -18.12 -4.93
N VAL A 316 4.73 -17.16 -5.33
CA VAL A 316 4.92 -16.34 -6.54
C VAL A 316 4.76 -14.88 -6.17
N LEU A 317 5.83 -14.12 -6.15
CA LEU A 317 5.85 -12.69 -5.86
C LEU A 317 5.48 -11.89 -7.12
N LEU A 318 4.39 -11.17 -7.06
CA LEU A 318 3.93 -10.26 -8.10
C LEU A 318 4.56 -8.88 -7.87
N VAL A 319 5.62 -8.51 -8.62
CA VAL A 319 6.37 -7.27 -8.38
C VAL A 319 5.68 -6.10 -9.08
N TYR A 320 4.76 -5.44 -8.36
CA TYR A 320 3.98 -4.30 -8.86
C TYR A 320 4.87 -3.12 -9.26
N GLY A 321 5.92 -2.82 -8.47
CA GLY A 321 6.86 -1.75 -8.75
C GLY A 321 7.63 -1.95 -10.05
N SER A 322 7.93 -3.22 -10.41
CA SER A 322 8.51 -3.57 -11.70
C SER A 322 7.50 -3.48 -12.83
N ALA A 323 6.34 -4.10 -12.66
CA ALA A 323 5.26 -4.13 -13.65
C ALA A 323 4.82 -2.71 -14.07
N ASN A 324 4.76 -1.77 -13.13
CA ASN A 324 4.40 -0.38 -13.40
C ASN A 324 5.46 0.42 -14.17
N ARG A 325 6.64 -0.13 -14.37
CA ARG A 325 7.74 0.46 -15.15
C ARG A 325 8.10 -0.37 -16.40
N ASP A 326 7.21 -1.29 -16.78
CA ASP A 326 7.41 -2.15 -17.95
C ASP A 326 7.21 -1.35 -19.24
N GLU A 327 8.27 -1.26 -20.02
CA GLU A 327 8.33 -0.53 -21.28
C GLU A 327 7.36 -1.09 -22.33
N GLN A 328 7.03 -2.38 -22.23
CA GLN A 328 6.03 -3.01 -23.10
C GLN A 328 4.60 -2.57 -22.77
N ALA A 329 4.35 -2.19 -21.53
CA ALA A 329 3.02 -1.75 -21.07
C ALA A 329 2.83 -0.23 -21.14
N PHE A 330 3.89 0.54 -20.86
CA PHE A 330 3.79 1.99 -20.68
C PHE A 330 4.64 2.82 -21.64
N GLY A 331 5.35 2.19 -22.58
CA GLY A 331 6.21 2.85 -23.56
C GLY A 331 7.67 2.93 -23.14
N ALA A 332 8.54 3.32 -24.08
CA ALA A 332 9.99 3.37 -23.87
C ALA A 332 10.41 4.31 -22.72
N ASP A 333 9.56 5.28 -22.39
CA ASP A 333 9.71 6.25 -21.31
C ASP A 333 8.97 5.84 -20.02
N ALA A 334 8.68 4.56 -19.85
CA ALA A 334 7.95 4.03 -18.68
C ALA A 334 8.62 4.33 -17.32
N ALA A 335 9.91 4.61 -17.31
CA ALA A 335 10.66 5.00 -16.11
C ALA A 335 10.52 6.49 -15.76
N GLU A 336 10.14 7.33 -16.73
CA GLU A 336 10.11 8.78 -16.62
C GLU A 336 8.74 9.28 -16.10
N LEU A 337 8.77 10.41 -15.39
CA LEU A 337 7.56 11.10 -14.96
C LEU A 337 6.95 11.85 -16.17
N ASP A 338 5.68 11.58 -16.39
CA ASP A 338 4.85 12.36 -17.32
C ASP A 338 3.48 12.60 -16.69
N ILE A 339 3.25 13.82 -16.17
CA ILE A 339 2.00 14.20 -15.49
C ILE A 339 0.76 14.19 -16.40
N ASP A 340 0.95 14.12 -17.72
CA ASP A 340 -0.13 14.01 -18.70
C ASP A 340 -0.36 12.57 -19.17
N ARG A 341 0.48 11.64 -18.74
CA ARG A 341 0.27 10.22 -19.01
C ARG A 341 -1.04 9.79 -18.36
N ASN A 342 -1.88 9.15 -19.17
CA ASN A 342 -3.11 8.52 -18.68
C ASN A 342 -2.89 6.99 -18.56
N PRO A 343 -2.16 6.53 -17.54
CA PRO A 343 -1.75 5.14 -17.46
C PRO A 343 -2.95 4.24 -17.19
N GLN A 344 -3.12 3.21 -18.01
CA GLN A 344 -4.16 2.22 -17.85
C GLN A 344 -3.61 0.99 -17.15
N ARG A 345 -4.42 0.35 -16.30
CA ARG A 345 -4.09 -0.92 -15.64
C ARG A 345 -2.81 -0.88 -14.80
N ILE A 346 -2.58 0.25 -14.09
CA ILE A 346 -1.47 0.30 -13.13
C ILE A 346 -1.64 -0.76 -12.04
N MET A 347 -0.54 -1.39 -11.65
CA MET A 347 -0.55 -2.47 -10.66
C MET A 347 -0.52 -1.97 -9.21
N THR A 348 -0.37 -0.68 -8.97
CA THR A 348 -0.29 -0.07 -7.63
C THR A 348 -1.44 -0.45 -6.70
N PHE A 349 -2.63 -0.57 -7.27
CA PHE A 349 -3.85 -0.94 -6.54
C PHE A 349 -4.24 -2.42 -6.73
N GLY A 350 -3.37 -3.23 -7.33
CA GLY A 350 -3.70 -4.58 -7.73
C GLY A 350 -4.80 -4.64 -8.80
N HIS A 351 -5.19 -5.85 -9.17
CA HIS A 351 -6.29 -6.12 -10.11
C HIS A 351 -7.10 -7.36 -9.70
N GLY A 352 -8.25 -7.56 -10.34
CA GLY A 352 -9.12 -8.69 -10.08
C GLY A 352 -9.85 -8.61 -8.73
N PRO A 353 -10.17 -9.75 -8.11
CA PRO A 353 -10.92 -9.78 -6.84
C PRO A 353 -10.27 -8.97 -5.73
N HIS A 354 -8.94 -8.94 -5.66
CA HIS A 354 -8.17 -8.22 -4.64
C HIS A 354 -7.80 -6.77 -5.02
N HIS A 355 -8.42 -6.17 -6.03
CA HIS A 355 -8.23 -4.73 -6.30
C HIS A 355 -8.44 -3.92 -5.01
N CYS A 356 -7.54 -2.98 -4.72
CA CYS A 356 -7.53 -2.22 -3.47
C CYS A 356 -8.90 -1.62 -3.13
N LEU A 357 -9.41 -1.92 -1.93
CA LEU A 357 -10.68 -1.42 -1.44
C LEU A 357 -10.64 0.10 -1.25
N GLY A 358 -9.51 0.62 -0.73
CA GLY A 358 -9.29 2.03 -0.45
C GLY A 358 -8.79 2.86 -1.63
N ALA A 359 -8.75 2.32 -2.86
CA ALA A 359 -8.14 3.00 -4.01
C ALA A 359 -8.72 4.40 -4.30
N ALA A 360 -10.04 4.56 -4.16
CA ALA A 360 -10.70 5.86 -4.35
C ALA A 360 -10.33 6.86 -3.24
N ALA A 361 -10.27 6.39 -1.98
CA ALA A 361 -9.88 7.21 -0.84
C ALA A 361 -8.40 7.64 -0.91
N ALA A 362 -7.50 6.73 -1.33
CA ALA A 362 -6.09 7.06 -1.52
C ALA A 362 -5.88 8.12 -2.61
N ARG A 363 -6.58 8.00 -3.75
CA ARG A 363 -6.56 8.99 -4.83
C ARG A 363 -7.09 10.35 -4.38
N MET A 364 -8.16 10.37 -3.64
CA MET A 364 -8.74 11.60 -3.09
C MET A 364 -7.76 12.27 -2.12
N GLN A 365 -7.17 11.52 -1.19
CA GLN A 365 -6.16 12.05 -0.27
C GLN A 365 -4.94 12.62 -1.00
N ALA A 366 -4.41 11.88 -1.99
CA ALA A 366 -3.25 12.31 -2.77
C ALA A 366 -3.59 13.59 -3.57
N ARG A 367 -4.74 13.64 -4.22
CA ARG A 367 -5.19 14.82 -4.95
C ARG A 367 -5.31 16.03 -4.04
N VAL A 368 -6.04 15.91 -2.94
CA VAL A 368 -6.27 17.04 -2.01
C VAL A 368 -4.97 17.52 -1.39
N ALA A 369 -4.10 16.61 -0.96
CA ALA A 369 -2.81 16.96 -0.38
C ALA A 369 -1.93 17.72 -1.38
N LEU A 370 -1.86 17.27 -2.64
CA LEU A 370 -1.06 17.94 -3.67
C LEU A 370 -1.68 19.26 -4.12
N GLU A 371 -3.01 19.38 -4.23
CA GLU A 371 -3.71 20.64 -4.52
C GLU A 371 -3.36 21.72 -3.50
N GLU A 372 -3.52 21.42 -2.20
CA GLU A 372 -3.25 22.37 -1.12
C GLU A 372 -1.74 22.65 -0.96
N LEU A 373 -0.90 21.63 -1.13
CA LEU A 373 0.56 21.78 -1.04
C LEU A 373 1.09 22.71 -2.14
N LEU A 374 0.72 22.46 -3.40
CA LEU A 374 1.20 23.24 -4.54
C LEU A 374 0.62 24.65 -4.57
N ALA A 375 -0.63 24.84 -4.10
CA ALA A 375 -1.20 26.16 -3.93
C ALA A 375 -0.45 27.00 -2.88
N ARG A 376 0.03 26.36 -1.80
CA ARG A 376 0.70 27.05 -0.68
C ARG A 376 2.21 27.21 -0.91
N PHE A 377 2.87 26.16 -1.45
CA PHE A 377 4.32 26.08 -1.61
C PHE A 377 4.70 25.60 -3.02
N PRO A 378 4.42 26.38 -4.08
CA PRO A 378 4.72 25.95 -5.46
C PRO A 378 6.20 25.71 -5.70
N ASN A 379 7.07 26.36 -4.92
CA ASN A 379 8.52 26.34 -5.06
C ASN A 379 9.24 25.58 -3.91
N TYR A 380 8.53 24.72 -3.18
CA TYR A 380 9.12 23.97 -2.07
C TYR A 380 10.44 23.29 -2.45
N ARG A 381 11.24 22.94 -1.44
CA ARG A 381 12.47 22.16 -1.61
C ARG A 381 12.42 20.91 -0.76
N VAL A 382 12.86 19.80 -1.33
CA VAL A 382 13.08 18.52 -0.64
C VAL A 382 14.55 18.18 -0.77
N ASP A 383 15.18 17.81 0.35
CA ASP A 383 16.51 17.23 0.35
C ASP A 383 16.43 15.73 0.03
N ILE A 384 16.63 15.39 -1.23
CA ILE A 384 16.50 14.01 -1.75
C ILE A 384 17.53 13.08 -1.10
N ASP A 385 18.73 13.56 -0.82
CA ASP A 385 19.82 12.75 -0.26
C ASP A 385 19.57 12.39 1.21
N ALA A 386 18.82 13.23 1.93
CA ALA A 386 18.43 13.02 3.31
C ALA A 386 17.11 12.28 3.49
N VAL A 387 16.49 11.77 2.42
CA VAL A 387 15.29 10.92 2.51
C VAL A 387 15.67 9.57 3.12
N GLU A 388 14.92 9.16 4.13
CA GLU A 388 15.05 7.85 4.76
C GLU A 388 13.85 6.97 4.41
N TYR A 389 14.07 5.66 4.33
CA TYR A 389 13.03 4.67 4.01
C TYR A 389 12.84 3.68 5.16
N ALA A 390 11.60 3.24 5.32
CA ALA A 390 11.22 2.23 6.31
C ALA A 390 11.88 0.87 6.04
N SER A 391 12.17 0.16 7.10
CA SER A 391 12.47 -1.27 7.03
C SER A 391 11.25 -2.07 6.54
N GLY A 392 11.49 -3.27 6.01
CA GLY A 392 10.46 -4.18 5.50
C GLY A 392 10.50 -4.34 3.98
N PRO A 393 10.18 -5.57 3.49
CA PRO A 393 10.50 -5.97 2.11
C PRO A 393 9.39 -5.69 1.09
N TYR A 394 8.20 -5.26 1.51
CA TYR A 394 7.05 -5.20 0.60
C TYR A 394 6.53 -3.79 0.35
N VAL A 395 6.79 -2.83 1.27
CA VAL A 395 6.28 -1.46 1.17
C VAL A 395 7.44 -0.47 1.12
N ARG A 396 7.59 0.18 -0.03
CA ARG A 396 8.54 1.29 -0.23
C ARG A 396 7.89 2.59 0.23
N ARG A 397 8.21 3.05 1.43
CA ARG A 397 7.74 4.33 1.93
C ARG A 397 8.87 5.11 2.60
N PRO A 398 8.95 6.42 2.39
CA PRO A 398 9.85 7.25 3.18
C PRO A 398 9.32 7.39 4.61
N THR A 399 10.25 7.40 5.57
CA THR A 399 10.01 7.72 6.98
C THR A 399 10.35 9.16 7.30
N THR A 400 11.23 9.75 6.49
CA THR A 400 11.70 11.13 6.62
C THR A 400 11.85 11.74 5.23
N VAL A 401 11.24 12.91 5.02
CA VAL A 401 11.40 13.74 3.83
C VAL A 401 11.58 15.19 4.27
N PRO A 402 12.84 15.65 4.42
CA PRO A 402 13.13 17.04 4.82
C PRO A 402 12.55 18.01 3.79
N PHE A 403 11.70 18.91 4.27
CA PHE A 403 10.92 19.83 3.47
C PHE A 403 11.17 21.27 3.90
N ARG A 404 11.34 22.16 2.93
CA ARG A 404 11.48 23.61 3.16
C ARG A 404 10.42 24.37 2.38
N CYS A 405 9.70 25.22 3.09
CA CYS A 405 8.81 26.20 2.48
C CYS A 405 9.67 27.24 1.77
N ALA A 406 9.78 27.16 0.44
CA ALA A 406 10.36 28.25 -0.33
C ALA A 406 9.23 29.22 -0.67
N GLY A 407 9.44 30.49 -0.32
CA GLY A 407 8.52 31.58 -0.60
C GLY A 407 8.46 31.93 -2.09
#